data_47e8f50fd18e9fe208d356309fec746e
#
_entry.id   47e8f50fd18e9fe208d356309fec746e
#
_cell.length_a   1.000
_cell.length_b   1.000
_cell.length_c   1.000
_cell.angle_alpha   90.00
_cell.angle_beta   90.00
_cell.angle_gamma   90.00
#
_symmetry.space_group_name_H-M   'P 1'
#
loop_
_entity.id
_entity.type
_entity.pdbx_description
1 polymer ?
#
loop_
_entity_poly.entity_id
_entity_poly.type
_entity_poly.pdbx_seq_one_letter_code
_entity_poly.pdbx_strand_id
1 'polypeptide(L)'
;MAATVQPPESVTWRVHIDRSMWVGGVRGLMLQALHPMAMWGVWQNSNFQEDPLGRLQRTADFVGMATFGSPEEIAELAARVRGIHRGLRILNHDTGKKERLDQPELLLWVHCAEVHSYLEVARRSGLPLTDRMADQYLDEQRHTATYVGLHAEDVPGSVAEMETYINDMRSSLRVTEEAAATVRFLLWPTMPENLRFLTPGKPGYLPFGALCYYSLPDWARKMYGVLPEVPQPAVTAALRSFRLAMTAVPERLHDFAFMKPTRDMLERSRRRLAAEGYDLSQGLIGLRDPRTWPSQRRSLTPA
;
A
#
# COMPACT_ATOMS: atom_id res chain seq x y z
N MET A 1 25.13 -2.08 -1.44
CA MET A 1 24.72 -0.73 -1.92
C MET A 1 23.88 -0.11 -0.82
N ALA A 2 24.10 1.18 -0.50
CA ALA A 2 23.24 1.90 0.42
C ALA A 2 21.83 1.96 -0.16
N ALA A 3 20.81 1.74 0.68
CA ALA A 3 19.42 1.87 0.23
C ALA A 3 19.20 3.35 -0.12
N THR A 4 18.74 3.62 -1.33
CA THR A 4 18.38 4.99 -1.71
C THR A 4 16.98 5.26 -1.14
N VAL A 5 16.90 6.22 -0.26
CA VAL A 5 15.66 6.61 0.43
C VAL A 5 15.01 7.74 -0.34
N GLN A 6 13.71 7.63 -0.56
CA GLN A 6 12.94 8.72 -1.16
C GLN A 6 12.90 9.92 -0.19
N PRO A 7 13.26 11.13 -0.66
CA PRO A 7 13.21 12.31 0.21
C PRO A 7 11.77 12.70 0.54
N PRO A 8 11.55 13.44 1.63
CA PRO A 8 10.21 13.89 2.04
C PRO A 8 9.46 14.75 1.00
N GLU A 9 10.19 15.36 0.08
CA GLU A 9 9.65 16.14 -1.05
C GLU A 9 9.18 15.29 -2.23
N SER A 10 9.46 13.98 -2.22
CA SER A 10 9.08 13.05 -3.29
C SER A 10 7.57 12.90 -3.43
N VAL A 11 7.12 12.47 -4.60
CA VAL A 11 5.72 12.14 -4.82
C VAL A 11 5.32 10.89 -4.02
N THR A 12 6.25 9.97 -3.80
CA THR A 12 6.07 8.81 -2.93
C THR A 12 5.62 9.23 -1.54
N TRP A 13 6.32 10.15 -0.88
CA TRP A 13 5.90 10.66 0.43
C TRP A 13 4.53 11.31 0.35
N ARG A 14 4.27 12.12 -0.66
CA ARG A 14 2.99 12.80 -0.86
C ARG A 14 1.82 11.83 -0.96
N VAL A 15 1.99 10.70 -1.65
CA VAL A 15 1.00 9.63 -1.78
C VAL A 15 0.87 8.85 -0.47
N HIS A 16 1.99 8.41 0.12
CA HIS A 16 1.99 7.50 1.26
C HIS A 16 1.58 8.15 2.59
N ILE A 17 1.72 9.46 2.73
CA ILE A 17 1.18 10.23 3.86
C ILE A 17 -0.34 10.43 3.76
N ASP A 18 -0.92 10.29 2.57
CA ASP A 18 -2.35 10.54 2.37
C ASP A 18 -3.21 9.50 3.07
N ARG A 19 -4.28 9.95 3.69
CA ARG A 19 -5.23 9.09 4.42
C ARG A 19 -5.96 8.09 3.52
N SER A 20 -6.04 8.34 2.22
CA SER A 20 -6.61 7.42 1.24
C SER A 20 -5.78 6.14 1.06
N MET A 21 -4.52 6.14 1.53
CA MET A 21 -3.63 4.97 1.50
C MET A 21 -4.24 3.71 2.13
N TRP A 22 -5.09 3.85 3.15
CA TRP A 22 -5.78 2.71 3.75
C TRP A 22 -6.66 1.96 2.74
N VAL A 23 -7.39 2.70 1.92
CA VAL A 23 -8.18 2.11 0.83
C VAL A 23 -7.27 1.51 -0.23
N GLY A 24 -6.20 2.23 -0.61
CA GLY A 24 -5.23 1.76 -1.59
C GLY A 24 -4.55 0.45 -1.18
N GLY A 25 -4.15 0.33 0.09
CA GLY A 25 -3.53 -0.88 0.61
C GLY A 25 -4.46 -2.10 0.57
N VAL A 26 -5.69 -1.98 1.06
CA VAL A 26 -6.65 -3.09 1.02
C VAL A 26 -7.05 -3.43 -0.42
N ARG A 27 -7.22 -2.43 -1.29
CA ARG A 27 -7.42 -2.63 -2.74
C ARG A 27 -6.25 -3.41 -3.36
N GLY A 28 -5.02 -3.05 -2.99
CA GLY A 28 -3.81 -3.73 -3.46
C GLY A 28 -3.81 -5.21 -3.09
N LEU A 29 -4.14 -5.54 -1.85
CA LEU A 29 -4.25 -6.94 -1.41
C LEU A 29 -5.31 -7.72 -2.19
N MET A 30 -6.47 -7.11 -2.45
CA MET A 30 -7.50 -7.74 -3.28
C MET A 30 -7.03 -7.94 -4.73
N LEU A 31 -6.27 -7.01 -5.28
CA LEU A 31 -5.74 -7.14 -6.64
C LEU A 31 -4.63 -8.19 -6.72
N GLN A 32 -3.69 -8.18 -5.76
CA GLN A 32 -2.62 -9.17 -5.64
C GLN A 32 -3.16 -10.61 -5.54
N ALA A 33 -4.27 -10.79 -4.83
CA ALA A 33 -4.89 -12.10 -4.60
C ALA A 33 -5.43 -12.77 -5.88
N LEU A 34 -5.60 -12.03 -6.97
CA LEU A 34 -5.99 -12.61 -8.27
C LEU A 34 -4.89 -13.45 -8.92
N HIS A 35 -3.62 -13.29 -8.52
CA HIS A 35 -2.55 -14.14 -9.02
C HIS A 35 -2.46 -15.41 -8.17
N PRO A 36 -2.71 -16.61 -8.73
CA PRO A 36 -2.79 -17.84 -7.96
C PRO A 36 -1.56 -18.11 -7.10
N MET A 37 -0.36 -17.99 -7.69
CA MET A 37 0.88 -18.23 -6.97
C MET A 37 1.11 -17.24 -5.82
N ALA A 38 0.74 -15.96 -6.00
CA ALA A 38 0.83 -14.96 -4.93
C ALA A 38 -0.10 -15.34 -3.77
N MET A 39 -1.33 -15.75 -4.09
CA MET A 39 -2.31 -16.11 -3.08
C MET A 39 -1.95 -17.41 -2.36
N TRP A 40 -1.53 -18.44 -3.08
CA TRP A 40 -1.03 -19.67 -2.47
C TRP A 40 0.22 -19.43 -1.61
N GLY A 41 1.10 -18.51 -2.04
CA GLY A 41 2.25 -18.11 -1.23
C GLY A 41 1.84 -17.51 0.11
N VAL A 42 0.86 -16.62 0.13
CA VAL A 42 0.31 -16.05 1.36
C VAL A 42 -0.36 -17.12 2.21
N TRP A 43 -1.17 -17.98 1.61
CA TRP A 43 -1.98 -18.97 2.32
C TRP A 43 -1.13 -20.07 2.98
N GLN A 44 -0.09 -20.53 2.27
CA GLN A 44 0.77 -21.62 2.74
C GLN A 44 1.89 -21.16 3.69
N ASN A 45 2.29 -19.89 3.66
CA ASN A 45 3.46 -19.40 4.38
C ASN A 45 3.15 -18.29 5.39
N SER A 46 1.90 -18.01 5.66
CA SER A 46 1.53 -16.99 6.66
C SER A 46 0.36 -17.46 7.52
N ASN A 47 0.28 -16.92 8.74
CA ASN A 47 -0.84 -17.14 9.64
C ASN A 47 -2.07 -16.30 9.23
N PHE A 48 -2.31 -16.14 7.91
CA PHE A 48 -3.40 -15.31 7.42
C PHE A 48 -4.77 -15.78 7.93
N GLN A 49 -4.94 -17.10 8.07
CA GLN A 49 -6.19 -17.68 8.56
C GLN A 49 -6.40 -17.46 10.06
N GLU A 50 -5.32 -17.46 10.84
CA GLU A 50 -5.35 -17.34 12.30
C GLU A 50 -5.22 -15.89 12.76
N ASP A 51 -4.36 -15.09 12.09
CA ASP A 51 -4.07 -13.69 12.41
C ASP A 51 -4.05 -12.80 11.15
N PRO A 52 -5.21 -12.62 10.48
CA PRO A 52 -5.28 -11.84 9.25
C PRO A 52 -5.03 -10.34 9.49
N LEU A 53 -5.44 -9.81 10.66
CA LEU A 53 -5.17 -8.40 11.01
C LEU A 53 -3.69 -8.16 11.25
N GLY A 54 -2.99 -9.06 11.95
CA GLY A 54 -1.55 -8.97 12.13
C GLY A 54 -0.79 -9.12 10.81
N ARG A 55 -1.31 -9.90 9.85
CA ARG A 55 -0.73 -9.98 8.51
C ARG A 55 -0.87 -8.67 7.73
N LEU A 56 -2.05 -8.05 7.77
CA LEU A 56 -2.31 -6.75 7.18
C LEU A 56 -1.38 -5.69 7.80
N GLN A 57 -1.25 -5.71 9.12
CA GLN A 57 -0.38 -4.78 9.85
C GLN A 57 1.09 -4.95 9.44
N ARG A 58 1.62 -6.17 9.35
CA ARG A 58 3.01 -6.41 8.90
C ARG A 58 3.27 -5.87 7.50
N THR A 59 2.26 -5.89 6.62
CA THR A 59 2.37 -5.30 5.28
C THR A 59 2.40 -3.77 5.37
N ALA A 60 1.51 -3.17 6.17
CA ALA A 60 1.50 -1.73 6.40
C ALA A 60 2.82 -1.24 7.06
N ASP A 61 3.38 -2.04 8.00
CA ASP A 61 4.66 -1.76 8.63
C ASP A 61 5.82 -1.78 7.61
N PHE A 62 5.79 -2.74 6.66
CA PHE A 62 6.77 -2.78 5.57
C PHE A 62 6.71 -1.52 4.71
N VAL A 63 5.52 -1.15 4.24
CA VAL A 63 5.33 0.06 3.40
C VAL A 63 5.72 1.33 4.16
N GLY A 64 5.31 1.43 5.42
CA GLY A 64 5.65 2.55 6.28
C GLY A 64 7.16 2.67 6.49
N MET A 65 7.83 1.57 6.82
CA MET A 65 9.29 1.55 7.01
C MET A 65 10.02 1.86 5.71
N ALA A 66 9.59 1.28 4.59
CA ALA A 66 10.18 1.52 3.27
C ALA A 66 10.06 2.98 2.82
N THR A 67 9.05 3.71 3.33
CA THR A 67 8.83 5.13 2.99
C THR A 67 9.47 6.08 4.00
N PHE A 68 9.26 5.83 5.30
CA PHE A 68 9.55 6.79 6.37
C PHE A 68 10.78 6.43 7.23
N GLY A 69 11.36 5.23 7.02
CA GLY A 69 12.54 4.77 7.74
C GLY A 69 13.81 5.55 7.42
N SER A 70 14.86 5.36 8.22
CA SER A 70 16.20 5.82 7.88
C SER A 70 16.83 4.90 6.81
N PRO A 71 17.89 5.34 6.11
CA PRO A 71 18.61 4.50 5.15
C PRO A 71 19.04 3.14 5.75
N GLU A 72 19.47 3.15 7.02
CA GLU A 72 19.92 1.94 7.72
C GLU A 72 18.74 1.02 8.04
N GLU A 73 17.62 1.57 8.54
CA GLU A 73 16.39 0.82 8.83
C GLU A 73 15.83 0.16 7.55
N ILE A 74 15.84 0.89 6.43
CA ILE A 74 15.37 0.37 5.13
C ILE A 74 16.31 -0.73 4.62
N ALA A 75 17.62 -0.55 4.73
CA ALA A 75 18.59 -1.58 4.29
C ALA A 75 18.44 -2.88 5.08
N GLU A 76 18.25 -2.80 6.40
CA GLU A 76 17.98 -3.95 7.26
C GLU A 76 16.66 -4.63 6.90
N LEU A 77 15.58 -3.86 6.73
CA LEU A 77 14.28 -4.36 6.32
C LEU A 77 14.37 -5.11 4.98
N ALA A 78 14.99 -4.50 3.98
CA ALA A 78 15.17 -5.06 2.65
C ALA A 78 15.98 -6.39 2.70
N ALA A 79 17.07 -6.43 3.47
CA ALA A 79 17.86 -7.65 3.64
C ALA A 79 17.04 -8.77 4.29
N ARG A 80 16.27 -8.43 5.33
CA ARG A 80 15.38 -9.37 6.03
C ARG A 80 14.30 -9.93 5.11
N VAL A 81 13.60 -9.07 4.37
CA VAL A 81 12.50 -9.49 3.47
C VAL A 81 13.01 -10.38 2.35
N ARG A 82 14.14 -10.01 1.69
CA ARG A 82 14.77 -10.86 0.67
C ARG A 82 15.22 -12.20 1.25
N GLY A 83 15.71 -12.21 2.51
CA GLY A 83 16.08 -13.45 3.20
C GLY A 83 14.87 -14.37 3.40
N ILE A 84 13.74 -13.82 3.83
CA ILE A 84 12.49 -14.56 4.01
C ILE A 84 12.01 -15.13 2.66
N HIS A 85 11.90 -14.32 1.63
CA HIS A 85 11.41 -14.75 0.31
C HIS A 85 12.24 -15.89 -0.28
N ARG A 86 13.57 -15.83 -0.18
CA ARG A 86 14.46 -16.90 -0.64
C ARG A 86 14.23 -18.24 0.05
N GLY A 87 13.84 -18.20 1.34
CA GLY A 87 13.58 -19.41 2.14
C GLY A 87 12.22 -20.07 1.86
N LEU A 88 11.25 -19.30 1.37
CA LEU A 88 9.88 -19.78 1.22
C LEU A 88 9.67 -20.59 -0.07
N ARG A 89 8.77 -21.56 0.03
CA ARG A 89 8.33 -22.41 -1.08
C ARG A 89 6.80 -22.41 -1.15
N ILE A 90 6.30 -22.53 -2.36
CA ILE A 90 4.87 -22.58 -2.67
C ILE A 90 4.59 -23.88 -3.38
N LEU A 91 3.61 -24.64 -2.91
CA LEU A 91 3.05 -25.74 -3.69
C LEU A 91 2.13 -25.12 -4.76
N ASN A 92 2.55 -25.25 -6.02
CA ASN A 92 1.71 -24.88 -7.15
C ASN A 92 0.62 -25.95 -7.31
N HIS A 93 -0.64 -25.60 -7.08
CA HIS A 93 -1.74 -26.55 -7.11
C HIS A 93 -2.08 -27.04 -8.52
N ASP A 94 -1.69 -26.27 -9.57
CA ASP A 94 -1.92 -26.67 -10.97
C ASP A 94 -0.93 -27.73 -11.44
N THR A 95 0.33 -27.65 -10.96
CA THR A 95 1.41 -28.51 -11.43
C THR A 95 1.82 -29.58 -10.40
N GLY A 96 1.39 -29.44 -9.14
CA GLY A 96 1.82 -30.27 -8.02
C GLY A 96 3.29 -30.08 -7.62
N LYS A 97 3.98 -29.08 -8.17
CA LYS A 97 5.40 -28.83 -7.90
C LYS A 97 5.59 -27.77 -6.81
N LYS A 98 6.68 -27.91 -6.05
CA LYS A 98 7.12 -26.85 -5.13
C LYS A 98 7.98 -25.86 -5.89
N GLU A 99 7.59 -24.59 -5.82
CA GLU A 99 8.26 -23.48 -6.49
C GLU A 99 8.79 -22.48 -5.46
N ARG A 100 9.72 -21.62 -5.88
CA ARG A 100 10.27 -20.55 -5.03
C ARG A 100 9.28 -19.38 -4.99
N LEU A 101 9.24 -18.70 -3.84
CA LEU A 101 8.40 -17.48 -3.70
C LEU A 101 9.09 -16.24 -4.30
N ASP A 102 10.42 -16.23 -4.36
CA ASP A 102 11.22 -15.12 -4.85
C ASP A 102 11.41 -15.10 -6.39
N GLN A 103 10.43 -15.61 -7.14
CA GLN A 103 10.42 -15.51 -8.60
C GLN A 103 10.20 -14.04 -9.00
N PRO A 104 11.01 -13.49 -9.92
CA PRO A 104 10.90 -12.08 -10.31
C PRO A 104 9.50 -11.69 -10.80
N GLU A 105 8.85 -12.52 -11.60
CA GLU A 105 7.53 -12.27 -12.16
C GLU A 105 6.46 -12.18 -11.05
N LEU A 106 6.57 -13.03 -10.03
CA LEU A 106 5.66 -13.03 -8.89
C LEU A 106 5.86 -11.79 -8.02
N LEU A 107 7.10 -11.44 -7.72
CA LEU A 107 7.44 -10.23 -6.96
C LEU A 107 7.00 -8.98 -7.70
N LEU A 108 7.17 -8.95 -9.03
CA LEU A 108 6.78 -7.84 -9.89
C LEU A 108 5.26 -7.63 -9.86
N TRP A 109 4.47 -8.71 -9.99
CA TRP A 109 3.02 -8.62 -9.88
C TRP A 109 2.58 -8.04 -8.54
N VAL A 110 3.13 -8.56 -7.43
CA VAL A 110 2.76 -8.11 -6.08
C VAL A 110 3.10 -6.63 -5.91
N HIS A 111 4.28 -6.19 -6.37
CA HIS A 111 4.71 -4.80 -6.31
C HIS A 111 3.82 -3.89 -7.19
N CYS A 112 3.62 -4.23 -8.45
CA CYS A 112 2.82 -3.43 -9.39
C CYS A 112 1.36 -3.30 -8.95
N ALA A 113 0.74 -4.39 -8.47
CA ALA A 113 -0.63 -4.36 -7.97
C ALA A 113 -0.79 -3.43 -6.75
N GLU A 114 0.22 -3.38 -5.87
CA GLU A 114 0.28 -2.48 -4.71
C GLU A 114 0.42 -1.03 -5.15
N VAL A 115 1.46 -0.72 -5.91
CA VAL A 115 1.81 0.64 -6.33
C VAL A 115 0.72 1.26 -7.22
N HIS A 116 0.19 0.49 -8.17
CA HIS A 116 -0.96 0.89 -8.97
C HIS A 116 -2.18 1.19 -8.09
N SER A 117 -2.41 0.41 -7.04
CA SER A 117 -3.54 0.63 -6.13
C SER A 117 -3.42 1.92 -5.34
N TYR A 118 -2.23 2.24 -4.86
CA TYR A 118 -1.97 3.49 -4.15
C TYR A 118 -2.18 4.70 -5.06
N LEU A 119 -1.59 4.69 -6.24
CA LEU A 119 -1.69 5.79 -7.21
C LEU A 119 -3.14 6.02 -7.63
N GLU A 120 -3.84 4.97 -8.02
CA GLU A 120 -5.22 5.03 -8.50
C GLU A 120 -6.17 5.59 -7.44
N VAL A 121 -6.08 5.07 -6.20
CA VAL A 121 -6.91 5.56 -5.10
C VAL A 121 -6.55 7.00 -4.74
N ALA A 122 -5.28 7.38 -4.70
CA ALA A 122 -4.85 8.73 -4.41
C ALA A 122 -5.43 9.73 -5.44
N ARG A 123 -5.32 9.43 -6.74
CA ARG A 123 -5.88 10.27 -7.81
C ARG A 123 -7.41 10.38 -7.74
N ARG A 124 -8.10 9.26 -7.63
CA ARG A 124 -9.58 9.21 -7.57
C ARG A 124 -10.12 9.87 -6.31
N SER A 125 -9.43 9.76 -5.19
CA SER A 125 -9.82 10.43 -3.94
C SER A 125 -9.59 11.94 -3.96
N GLY A 126 -9.00 12.50 -5.04
CA GLY A 126 -8.78 13.92 -5.20
C GLY A 126 -7.49 14.44 -4.54
N LEU A 127 -6.49 13.59 -4.32
CA LEU A 127 -5.13 14.08 -4.05
C LEU A 127 -4.63 14.83 -5.30
N PRO A 128 -4.19 16.10 -5.20
CA PRO A 128 -3.77 16.87 -6.36
C PRO A 128 -2.43 16.33 -6.89
N LEU A 129 -2.54 15.40 -7.85
CA LEU A 129 -1.44 14.82 -8.60
C LEU A 129 -1.64 15.11 -10.08
N THR A 130 -0.67 15.77 -10.72
CA THR A 130 -0.61 15.91 -12.18
C THR A 130 -0.21 14.59 -12.82
N ASP A 131 -0.43 14.42 -14.14
CA ASP A 131 0.01 13.22 -14.85
C ASP A 131 1.53 13.04 -14.73
N ARG A 132 2.31 14.12 -14.85
CA ARG A 132 3.76 14.09 -14.62
C ARG A 132 4.12 13.59 -13.21
N MET A 133 3.36 13.98 -12.18
CA MET A 133 3.58 13.48 -10.81
C MET A 133 3.19 12.01 -10.68
N ALA A 134 2.18 11.55 -11.42
CA ALA A 134 1.81 10.15 -11.43
C ALA A 134 2.93 9.28 -12.04
N ASP A 135 3.52 9.70 -13.15
CA ASP A 135 4.69 9.04 -13.74
C ASP A 135 5.89 9.10 -12.79
N GLN A 136 6.17 10.27 -12.20
CA GLN A 136 7.25 10.41 -11.22
C GLN A 136 7.07 9.46 -10.02
N TYR A 137 5.84 9.29 -9.51
CA TYR A 137 5.56 8.33 -8.44
C TYR A 137 5.95 6.91 -8.83
N LEU A 138 5.58 6.47 -10.04
CA LEU A 138 5.91 5.13 -10.53
C LEU A 138 7.40 4.94 -10.75
N ASP A 139 8.09 5.96 -11.27
CA ASP A 139 9.55 5.93 -11.41
C ASP A 139 10.26 5.86 -10.05
N GLU A 140 9.80 6.63 -9.05
CA GLU A 140 10.29 6.54 -7.67
C GLU A 140 10.07 5.14 -7.07
N GLN A 141 8.94 4.47 -7.40
CA GLN A 141 8.61 3.13 -6.91
C GLN A 141 9.47 2.01 -7.52
N ARG A 142 10.10 2.20 -8.67
CA ARG A 142 11.16 1.32 -9.20
C ARG A 142 12.25 1.06 -8.16
N HIS A 143 12.57 2.09 -7.40
CA HIS A 143 13.58 2.01 -6.33
C HIS A 143 13.12 1.15 -5.17
N THR A 144 11.86 1.31 -4.73
CA THR A 144 11.25 0.51 -3.67
C THR A 144 11.18 -0.96 -4.05
N ALA A 145 11.00 -1.28 -5.33
CA ALA A 145 11.00 -2.65 -5.84
C ALA A 145 12.33 -3.39 -5.59
N THR A 146 13.45 -2.66 -5.53
CA THR A 146 14.77 -3.26 -5.23
C THR A 146 14.86 -3.81 -3.82
N TYR A 147 14.01 -3.34 -2.89
CA TYR A 147 13.99 -3.83 -1.52
C TYR A 147 13.50 -5.28 -1.41
N VAL A 148 12.66 -5.69 -2.35
CA VAL A 148 12.18 -7.09 -2.42
C VAL A 148 13.01 -7.95 -3.36
N GLY A 149 13.96 -7.38 -4.10
CA GLY A 149 14.91 -8.11 -4.95
C GLY A 149 14.68 -8.01 -6.44
N LEU A 150 13.81 -7.08 -6.89
CA LEU A 150 13.61 -6.76 -8.29
C LEU A 150 14.73 -5.84 -8.82
N HIS A 151 14.94 -5.84 -10.12
CA HIS A 151 15.75 -4.84 -10.79
C HIS A 151 14.86 -3.65 -11.19
N ALA A 152 15.34 -2.43 -10.95
CA ALA A 152 14.55 -1.22 -11.18
C ALA A 152 14.11 -1.07 -12.65
N GLU A 153 14.95 -1.49 -13.58
CA GLU A 153 14.71 -1.46 -15.03
C GLU A 153 13.57 -2.38 -15.49
N ASP A 154 13.26 -3.43 -14.72
CA ASP A 154 12.18 -4.38 -15.03
C ASP A 154 10.81 -3.90 -14.56
N VAL A 155 10.76 -2.81 -13.78
CA VAL A 155 9.54 -2.31 -13.15
C VAL A 155 8.95 -1.15 -13.97
N PRO A 156 7.63 -1.14 -14.25
CA PRO A 156 6.98 -0.01 -14.92
C PRO A 156 7.22 1.32 -14.20
N GLY A 157 7.72 2.32 -14.92
CA GLY A 157 8.07 3.65 -14.38
C GLY A 157 7.15 4.78 -14.85
N SER A 158 6.09 4.45 -15.60
CA SER A 158 5.08 5.41 -16.05
C SER A 158 3.68 4.81 -15.99
N VAL A 159 2.65 5.66 -16.02
CA VAL A 159 1.25 5.23 -16.04
C VAL A 159 0.99 4.34 -17.26
N ALA A 160 1.51 4.72 -18.42
CA ALA A 160 1.32 3.94 -19.65
C ALA A 160 1.96 2.55 -19.58
N GLU A 161 3.19 2.45 -19.05
CA GLU A 161 3.86 1.15 -18.85
C GLU A 161 3.11 0.30 -17.81
N MET A 162 2.64 0.90 -16.71
CA MET A 162 1.88 0.21 -15.68
C MET A 162 0.55 -0.33 -16.22
N GLU A 163 -0.18 0.45 -17.00
CA GLU A 163 -1.43 0.02 -17.63
C GLU A 163 -1.19 -1.14 -18.61
N THR A 164 -0.13 -1.06 -19.40
CA THR A 164 0.29 -2.16 -20.29
C THR A 164 0.56 -3.43 -19.51
N TYR A 165 1.41 -3.34 -18.49
CA TYR A 165 1.75 -4.47 -17.62
C TYR A 165 0.51 -5.11 -16.97
N ILE A 166 -0.38 -4.30 -16.38
CA ILE A 166 -1.62 -4.80 -15.75
C ILE A 166 -2.53 -5.47 -16.77
N ASN A 167 -2.61 -4.96 -17.99
CA ASN A 167 -3.41 -5.56 -19.06
C ASN A 167 -2.84 -6.91 -19.49
N ASP A 168 -1.53 -7.01 -19.69
CA ASP A 168 -0.85 -8.24 -20.10
C ASP A 168 -0.99 -9.34 -19.04
N MET A 169 -0.97 -8.97 -17.77
CA MET A 169 -1.14 -9.92 -16.67
C MET A 169 -2.53 -10.56 -16.60
N ARG A 170 -3.58 -9.96 -17.18
CA ARG A 170 -4.98 -10.43 -17.03
C ARG A 170 -5.19 -11.90 -17.39
N SER A 171 -4.48 -12.40 -18.38
CA SER A 171 -4.60 -13.81 -18.83
C SER A 171 -4.08 -14.81 -17.78
N SER A 172 -3.19 -14.37 -16.89
CA SER A 172 -2.61 -15.17 -15.81
C SER A 172 -3.39 -15.07 -14.49
N LEU A 173 -4.38 -14.18 -14.43
CA LEU A 173 -5.14 -13.91 -13.22
C LEU A 173 -6.43 -14.73 -13.18
N ARG A 174 -6.79 -15.18 -11.99
CA ARG A 174 -8.07 -15.84 -11.72
C ARG A 174 -8.43 -15.81 -10.24
N VAL A 175 -9.69 -16.05 -9.94
CA VAL A 175 -10.16 -16.19 -8.56
C VAL A 175 -10.01 -17.64 -8.13
N THR A 176 -9.07 -17.90 -7.21
CA THR A 176 -8.97 -19.19 -6.52
C THR A 176 -9.88 -19.21 -5.29
N GLU A 177 -10.04 -20.38 -4.64
CA GLU A 177 -10.81 -20.46 -3.39
C GLU A 177 -10.22 -19.58 -2.29
N GLU A 178 -8.89 -19.53 -2.20
CA GLU A 178 -8.16 -18.70 -1.25
C GLU A 178 -8.33 -17.20 -1.55
N ALA A 179 -8.30 -16.81 -2.84
CA ALA A 179 -8.57 -15.44 -3.26
C ALA A 179 -9.99 -15.01 -2.89
N ALA A 180 -10.98 -15.86 -3.17
CA ALA A 180 -12.37 -15.59 -2.80
C ALA A 180 -12.56 -15.51 -1.28
N ALA A 181 -11.92 -16.38 -0.50
CA ALA A 181 -11.95 -16.34 0.96
C ALA A 181 -11.29 -15.08 1.51
N THR A 182 -10.14 -14.68 0.92
CA THR A 182 -9.42 -13.45 1.29
C THR A 182 -10.28 -12.21 1.06
N VAL A 183 -10.92 -12.09 -0.11
CA VAL A 183 -11.77 -10.93 -0.40
C VAL A 183 -12.99 -10.90 0.51
N ARG A 184 -13.64 -12.03 0.77
CA ARG A 184 -14.74 -12.11 1.76
C ARG A 184 -14.29 -11.65 3.14
N PHE A 185 -13.09 -12.08 3.58
CA PHE A 185 -12.51 -11.61 4.83
C PHE A 185 -12.24 -10.09 4.81
N LEU A 186 -11.63 -9.56 3.76
CA LEU A 186 -11.36 -8.12 3.63
C LEU A 186 -12.64 -7.27 3.53
N LEU A 187 -13.75 -7.84 3.09
CA LEU A 187 -15.07 -7.20 3.13
C LEU A 187 -15.73 -7.30 4.51
N TRP A 188 -15.51 -8.42 5.21
CA TRP A 188 -16.19 -8.73 6.47
C TRP A 188 -15.23 -9.44 7.45
N PRO A 189 -14.25 -8.71 8.02
CA PRO A 189 -13.24 -9.32 8.88
C PRO A 189 -13.84 -9.91 10.16
N THR A 190 -13.26 -11.02 10.61
CA THR A 190 -13.45 -11.52 11.96
C THR A 190 -12.75 -10.58 12.93
N MET A 191 -13.51 -9.84 13.72
CA MET A 191 -12.95 -8.94 14.73
C MET A 191 -12.54 -9.71 15.98
N PRO A 192 -11.36 -9.44 16.57
CA PRO A 192 -11.02 -9.96 17.90
C PRO A 192 -12.08 -9.59 18.95
N GLU A 193 -12.27 -10.45 19.95
CA GLU A 193 -13.33 -10.25 20.96
C GLU A 193 -13.21 -8.93 21.72
N ASN A 194 -11.99 -8.49 22.01
CA ASN A 194 -11.72 -7.22 22.69
C ASN A 194 -12.10 -5.98 21.84
N LEU A 195 -12.10 -6.06 20.51
CA LEU A 195 -12.56 -5.01 19.62
C LEU A 195 -14.07 -5.09 19.33
N ARG A 196 -14.69 -6.24 19.59
CA ARG A 196 -16.10 -6.50 19.36
C ARG A 196 -17.04 -5.63 20.20
N PHE A 197 -16.56 -5.17 21.36
CA PHE A 197 -17.31 -4.34 22.33
C PHE A 197 -16.95 -2.85 22.29
N LEU A 198 -15.81 -2.48 21.69
CA LEU A 198 -15.29 -1.09 21.69
C LEU A 198 -15.61 -0.30 20.41
N THR A 199 -16.07 -0.96 19.37
CA THR A 199 -16.45 -0.32 18.11
C THR A 199 -17.88 -0.68 17.77
N PRO A 200 -18.64 0.14 17.00
CA PRO A 200 -19.87 -0.30 16.34
C PRO A 200 -19.58 -1.46 15.35
N GLY A 201 -18.51 -2.15 15.58
CA GLY A 201 -18.12 -3.47 15.11
C GLY A 201 -18.11 -3.61 13.59
N LYS A 202 -18.50 -4.79 13.16
CA LYS A 202 -18.63 -5.16 11.75
C LYS A 202 -19.46 -4.18 10.90
N PRO A 203 -20.60 -3.59 11.37
CA PRO A 203 -21.33 -2.61 10.58
C PRO A 203 -20.53 -1.36 10.22
N GLY A 204 -19.64 -0.89 11.10
CA GLY A 204 -18.79 0.28 10.83
C GLY A 204 -17.67 0.02 9.83
N TYR A 205 -17.19 -1.23 9.74
CA TYR A 205 -16.14 -1.61 8.78
C TYR A 205 -16.69 -1.89 7.38
N LEU A 206 -17.93 -2.37 7.26
CA LEU A 206 -18.50 -2.76 5.96
C LEU A 206 -18.44 -1.67 4.87
N PRO A 207 -18.76 -0.39 5.16
CA PRO A 207 -18.62 0.67 4.16
C PRO A 207 -17.16 0.85 3.69
N PHE A 208 -16.19 0.68 4.58
CA PHE A 208 -14.77 0.76 4.22
C PHE A 208 -14.33 -0.42 3.35
N GLY A 209 -14.66 -1.65 3.73
CA GLY A 209 -14.36 -2.85 2.93
C GLY A 209 -15.04 -2.79 1.56
N ALA A 210 -16.30 -2.37 1.51
CA ALA A 210 -17.03 -2.17 0.26
C ALA A 210 -16.37 -1.09 -0.62
N LEU A 211 -15.92 0.03 -0.03
CA LEU A 211 -15.21 1.08 -0.75
C LEU A 211 -13.90 0.56 -1.36
N CYS A 212 -13.14 -0.25 -0.63
CA CYS A 212 -11.93 -0.90 -1.14
C CYS A 212 -12.25 -1.81 -2.34
N TYR A 213 -13.28 -2.65 -2.23
CA TYR A 213 -13.71 -3.54 -3.29
C TYR A 213 -14.19 -2.77 -4.54
N TYR A 214 -15.05 -1.77 -4.37
CA TYR A 214 -15.56 -0.98 -5.49
C TYR A 214 -14.50 -0.11 -6.15
N SER A 215 -13.40 0.19 -5.46
CA SER A 215 -12.26 0.89 -6.03
C SER A 215 -11.42 0.04 -6.98
N LEU A 216 -11.60 -1.30 -6.97
CA LEU A 216 -10.95 -2.21 -7.93
C LEU A 216 -11.34 -1.86 -9.38
N PRO A 217 -10.49 -2.21 -10.37
CA PRO A 217 -10.86 -2.12 -11.77
C PRO A 217 -12.10 -2.98 -12.08
N ASP A 218 -12.91 -2.56 -13.05
CA ASP A 218 -14.15 -3.25 -13.44
C ASP A 218 -13.93 -4.74 -13.75
N TRP A 219 -12.83 -5.03 -14.47
CA TRP A 219 -12.50 -6.41 -14.83
C TRP A 219 -12.22 -7.27 -13.58
N ALA A 220 -11.53 -6.73 -12.55
CA ALA A 220 -11.23 -7.46 -11.33
C ALA A 220 -12.50 -7.70 -10.50
N ARG A 221 -13.39 -6.71 -10.41
CA ARG A 221 -14.70 -6.87 -9.74
C ARG A 221 -15.56 -7.91 -10.43
N LYS A 222 -15.59 -7.91 -11.77
CA LYS A 222 -16.31 -8.93 -12.56
C LYS A 222 -15.75 -10.34 -12.34
N MET A 223 -14.43 -10.47 -12.20
CA MET A 223 -13.80 -11.75 -11.87
C MET A 223 -14.24 -12.25 -10.49
N TYR A 224 -14.28 -11.37 -9.48
CA TYR A 224 -14.71 -11.75 -8.13
C TYR A 224 -16.21 -12.01 -8.02
N GLY A 225 -17.04 -11.21 -8.63
CA GLY A 225 -18.51 -11.37 -8.62
C GLY A 225 -19.16 -11.32 -7.24
N VAL A 226 -18.53 -10.66 -6.25
CA VAL A 226 -18.97 -10.73 -4.83
C VAL A 226 -20.04 -9.71 -4.51
N LEU A 227 -19.97 -8.50 -5.05
CA LEU A 227 -20.92 -7.42 -4.79
C LEU A 227 -21.58 -6.94 -6.09
N PRO A 228 -22.81 -6.39 -6.02
CA PRO A 228 -23.50 -5.82 -7.17
C PRO A 228 -22.70 -4.69 -7.83
N GLU A 229 -22.95 -4.43 -9.11
CA GLU A 229 -22.30 -3.32 -9.82
C GLU A 229 -22.75 -1.96 -9.28
N VAL A 230 -21.80 -1.05 -9.14
CA VAL A 230 -22.02 0.34 -8.71
C VAL A 230 -21.37 1.28 -9.72
N PRO A 231 -22.05 2.40 -10.12
CA PRO A 231 -21.49 3.36 -11.05
C PRO A 231 -20.17 3.96 -10.54
N GLN A 232 -19.13 3.97 -11.38
CA GLN A 232 -17.79 4.47 -11.01
C GLN A 232 -17.76 5.93 -10.52
N PRO A 233 -18.60 6.86 -11.03
CA PRO A 233 -18.70 8.21 -10.46
C PRO A 233 -19.11 8.21 -8.98
N ALA A 234 -20.02 7.31 -8.57
CA ALA A 234 -20.43 7.20 -7.17
C ALA A 234 -19.29 6.68 -6.29
N VAL A 235 -18.51 5.70 -6.78
CA VAL A 235 -17.31 5.21 -6.08
C VAL A 235 -16.28 6.32 -5.93
N THR A 236 -16.05 7.11 -6.98
CA THR A 236 -15.13 8.25 -6.93
C THR A 236 -15.58 9.32 -5.93
N ALA A 237 -16.87 9.62 -5.89
CA ALA A 237 -17.44 10.53 -4.89
C ALA A 237 -17.24 9.99 -3.45
N ALA A 238 -17.46 8.69 -3.24
CA ALA A 238 -17.24 8.05 -1.95
C ALA A 238 -15.76 8.07 -1.52
N LEU A 239 -14.82 7.83 -2.45
CA LEU A 239 -13.37 7.95 -2.18
C LEU A 239 -12.99 9.38 -1.77
N ARG A 240 -13.52 10.40 -2.44
CA ARG A 240 -13.29 11.81 -2.09
C ARG A 240 -13.86 12.14 -0.71
N SER A 241 -15.07 11.70 -0.42
CA SER A 241 -15.69 11.88 0.89
C SER A 241 -14.92 11.19 2.00
N PHE A 242 -14.47 9.96 1.77
CA PHE A 242 -13.63 9.22 2.71
C PHE A 242 -12.32 9.97 3.00
N ARG A 243 -11.60 10.39 1.96
CA ARG A 243 -10.35 11.15 2.11
C ARG A 243 -10.58 12.44 2.89
N LEU A 244 -11.63 13.19 2.56
CA LEU A 244 -11.97 14.44 3.24
C LEU A 244 -12.27 14.22 4.72
N ALA A 245 -13.10 13.23 5.05
CA ALA A 245 -13.43 12.86 6.42
C ALA A 245 -12.18 12.43 7.20
N MET A 246 -11.34 11.59 6.60
CA MET A 246 -10.11 11.13 7.24
C MET A 246 -9.07 12.25 7.42
N THR A 247 -9.04 13.25 6.53
CA THR A 247 -8.17 14.42 6.66
C THR A 247 -8.57 15.29 7.86
N ALA A 248 -9.86 15.29 8.23
CA ALA A 248 -10.34 15.99 9.41
C ALA A 248 -9.99 15.29 10.74
N VAL A 249 -9.59 14.01 10.71
CA VAL A 249 -9.15 13.27 11.91
C VAL A 249 -7.79 13.80 12.37
N PRO A 250 -7.62 14.23 13.62
CA PRO A 250 -6.33 14.63 14.15
C PRO A 250 -5.26 13.53 14.01
N GLU A 251 -4.03 13.90 13.69
CA GLU A 251 -2.95 12.95 13.41
C GLU A 251 -2.73 11.98 14.58
N ARG A 252 -2.79 12.47 15.83
CA ARG A 252 -2.64 11.65 17.04
C ARG A 252 -3.67 10.51 17.12
N LEU A 253 -4.92 10.78 16.72
CA LEU A 253 -5.96 9.76 16.70
C LEU A 253 -5.76 8.78 15.53
N HIS A 254 -5.23 9.26 14.41
CA HIS A 254 -4.88 8.40 13.29
C HIS A 254 -3.73 7.44 13.65
N ASP A 255 -2.72 7.90 14.37
CA ASP A 255 -1.59 7.07 14.79
C ASP A 255 -2.01 5.92 15.71
N PHE A 256 -3.14 6.03 16.41
CA PHE A 256 -3.71 4.92 17.19
C PHE A 256 -4.13 3.72 16.33
N ALA A 257 -4.41 3.95 15.04
CA ALA A 257 -4.74 2.87 14.11
C ALA A 257 -3.52 1.98 13.78
N PHE A 258 -2.29 2.46 14.05
CA PHE A 258 -1.07 1.70 13.84
C PHE A 258 -0.66 0.91 15.08
N MET A 259 0.02 -0.21 14.87
CA MET A 259 0.67 -0.94 15.94
C MET A 259 1.86 -0.15 16.51
N LYS A 260 2.28 -0.50 17.72
CA LYS A 260 3.37 0.19 18.42
C LYS A 260 4.65 0.33 17.57
N PRO A 261 5.15 -0.72 16.85
CA PRO A 261 6.37 -0.57 16.05
C PRO A 261 6.30 0.55 15.01
N THR A 262 5.17 0.64 14.29
CA THR A 262 4.96 1.69 13.29
C THR A 262 4.85 3.07 13.91
N ARG A 263 4.17 3.20 15.04
CA ARG A 263 4.11 4.47 15.78
C ARG A 263 5.49 4.93 16.23
N ASP A 264 6.29 4.03 16.79
CA ASP A 264 7.65 4.33 17.22
C ASP A 264 8.53 4.75 16.02
N MET A 265 8.37 4.13 14.88
CA MET A 265 9.07 4.50 13.63
C MET A 265 8.63 5.89 13.14
N LEU A 266 7.33 6.18 13.09
CA LEU A 266 6.82 7.49 12.69
C LEU A 266 7.33 8.59 13.61
N GLU A 267 7.42 8.33 14.92
CA GLU A 267 7.96 9.27 15.89
C GLU A 267 9.46 9.53 15.66
N ARG A 268 10.25 8.48 15.37
CA ARG A 268 11.67 8.66 15.00
C ARG A 268 11.81 9.47 13.71
N SER A 269 10.97 9.20 12.71
CA SER A 269 10.96 9.94 11.45
C SER A 269 10.63 11.42 11.69
N ARG A 270 9.63 11.75 12.51
CA ARG A 270 9.30 13.13 12.87
C ARG A 270 10.49 13.85 13.52
N ARG A 271 11.17 13.21 14.49
CA ARG A 271 12.35 13.78 15.16
C ARG A 271 13.48 14.05 14.17
N ARG A 272 13.77 13.11 13.28
CA ARG A 272 14.77 13.26 12.24
C ARG A 272 14.44 14.45 11.34
N LEU A 273 13.24 14.52 10.79
CA LEU A 273 12.81 15.60 9.91
C LEU A 273 12.82 16.97 10.61
N ALA A 274 12.41 17.03 11.86
CA ALA A 274 12.49 18.27 12.64
C ALA A 274 13.95 18.73 12.80
N ALA A 275 14.88 17.81 13.06
CA ALA A 275 16.31 18.11 13.14
C ALA A 275 16.90 18.56 11.79
N GLU A 276 16.36 18.06 10.67
CA GLU A 276 16.71 18.48 9.31
C GLU A 276 16.06 19.82 8.90
N GLY A 277 15.18 20.39 9.74
CA GLY A 277 14.59 21.72 9.57
C GLY A 277 13.23 21.73 8.86
N TYR A 278 12.56 20.59 8.70
CA TYR A 278 11.19 20.53 8.19
C TYR A 278 10.20 21.10 9.20
N ASP A 279 9.18 21.81 8.70
CA ASP A 279 8.08 22.29 9.54
C ASP A 279 7.01 21.21 9.70
N LEU A 280 6.93 20.64 10.87
CA LEU A 280 5.97 19.61 11.24
C LEU A 280 4.80 20.14 12.11
N SER A 281 4.53 21.45 12.10
CA SER A 281 3.43 22.05 12.87
C SER A 281 2.06 21.47 12.51
N GLN A 282 1.90 21.00 11.27
CA GLN A 282 0.72 20.29 10.79
C GLN A 282 0.91 18.76 10.72
N GLY A 283 1.93 18.22 11.40
CA GLY A 283 2.32 16.83 11.30
C GLY A 283 2.95 16.46 9.95
N LEU A 284 3.14 15.16 9.71
CA LEU A 284 3.71 14.67 8.46
C LEU A 284 2.87 15.05 7.22
N ILE A 285 1.55 15.16 7.37
CA ILE A 285 0.66 15.57 6.29
C ILE A 285 0.98 16.97 5.75
N GLY A 286 1.55 17.83 6.58
CA GLY A 286 2.01 19.17 6.23
C GLY A 286 3.11 19.16 5.18
N LEU A 287 3.91 18.10 5.09
CA LEU A 287 5.01 17.98 4.10
C LEU A 287 4.56 17.98 2.64
N ARG A 288 3.26 17.92 2.38
CA ARG A 288 2.70 18.13 1.03
C ARG A 288 2.82 19.59 0.56
N ASP A 289 2.98 20.52 1.49
CA ASP A 289 3.17 21.93 1.20
C ASP A 289 4.67 22.25 1.11
N PRO A 290 5.19 22.65 -0.06
CA PRO A 290 6.60 23.00 -0.22
C PRO A 290 7.11 24.06 0.77
N ARG A 291 6.23 24.92 1.30
CA ARG A 291 6.60 25.95 2.29
C ARG A 291 7.08 25.35 3.62
N THR A 292 6.80 24.09 3.89
CA THR A 292 7.29 23.37 5.07
C THR A 292 8.72 22.84 4.91
N TRP A 293 9.29 22.88 3.69
CA TRP A 293 10.58 22.30 3.36
C TRP A 293 11.74 23.26 3.71
N PRO A 294 12.87 22.76 4.21
CA PRO A 294 14.01 23.60 4.58
C PRO A 294 14.53 24.48 3.43
N SER A 295 14.53 23.95 2.20
CA SER A 295 14.98 24.67 1.00
C SER A 295 14.13 25.90 0.68
N GLN A 296 12.82 25.83 0.90
CA GLN A 296 11.89 26.93 0.65
C GLN A 296 11.89 27.94 1.81
N ARG A 297 12.08 27.48 3.04
CA ARG A 297 12.13 28.37 4.22
C ARG A 297 13.32 29.30 4.20
N ARG A 298 14.50 28.85 3.72
CA ARG A 298 15.68 29.69 3.56
C ARG A 298 15.48 30.82 2.54
N SER A 299 14.63 30.61 1.53
CA SER A 299 14.33 31.63 0.52
C SER A 299 13.32 32.68 0.99
N LEU A 300 12.58 32.41 2.09
CA LEU A 300 11.57 33.30 2.65
C LEU A 300 12.08 34.15 3.83
N THR A 301 13.29 33.91 4.32
CA THR A 301 13.91 34.73 5.38
C THR A 301 14.71 35.83 4.68
N PRO A 302 14.33 37.14 4.77
CA PRO A 302 15.16 38.23 4.28
C PRO A 302 16.48 38.25 5.04
N ALA A 303 17.57 38.51 4.35
CA ALA A 303 18.90 38.67 4.93
C ALA A 303 18.97 39.89 5.84
#